data_142512ef3639544caeda09f5fc5166db
#
_entry.id   142512ef3639544caeda09f5fc5166db
#
_cell.length_a   1.000
_cell.length_b   1.000
_cell.length_c   1.000
_cell.angle_alpha   90.00
_cell.angle_beta   90.00
_cell.angle_gamma   90.00
#
_symmetry.space_group_name_H-M   'P 1'
#
loop_
_entity.id
_entity.type
_entity.pdbx_description
1 polymer ?
#
loop_
_entity_poly.entity_id
_entity_poly.type
_entity_poly.pdbx_seq_one_letter_code
_entity_poly.pdbx_strand_id
1 'polypeptide(L)'
;LKRNIEREEYHQVPEFAILNSFERMSTEAIPKWVNVVSFDDKDGLKRELTYRAADFSRWKKIHHIGDVHGCYTVLMEYLGDGLKDDELYIFVGDYIDRGLENKEVVEFLIDIKDRKNVILLEGNHERWLQKWSNDEETSSRTFTNETAPQLEGLRKSDVRQLIRKLAQVAYYTYHGKTVLVNHGGLPRMPKSLMLTSTSQFIRGVGRYEDNIDESWQKWQESSGENCYQIHGHRNLWDLPVKASPTSFNLEGRVESGGHLRVVTLTEDGFETHEIANDVFKIRRNDVPVVKKDMTVEELVEYFRNHDYVKEKVVEENISSFSFSREAFRERVWDTVTMRARGLFINTSTSDIVARSYDKFYNIGEQQATRIASLQNNLKFPVSVYKKENGYLGLLGYDAETNELFFSSKTASKGPFAEWFKELFVEKYSSRLDDIKAYLKTQNATMVFEVILPEKDPHIIEYMEDKIVLLDIIKREVSFESLDYTALCFIGDCFGLEVKEKVCELNSWHEFYKWYDSVSNNFSIEHEGYVIRDSGNFMVKLKLPYYNFWKKMRTIKDRVAGNRAHLVNSGAMLSPLHNRFFYWLKKQPSEYLKESSIIKLRNDFYKEQTEEALRDG
;
A
#
# COMPACT_ATOMS: atom_id res chain seq x y z
N LEU A 1 -11.20 8.42 36.40
CA LEU A 1 -11.17 6.98 36.68
C LEU A 1 -12.51 6.31 36.36
N LYS A 2 -13.64 6.71 36.96
CA LYS A 2 -14.96 6.07 36.70
C LYS A 2 -15.30 5.97 35.21
N ARG A 3 -15.11 7.05 34.42
CA ARG A 3 -15.33 7.01 32.98
C ARG A 3 -14.34 6.12 32.22
N ASN A 4 -13.16 5.89 32.75
CA ASN A 4 -12.18 5.01 32.13
C ASN A 4 -12.57 3.55 32.32
N ILE A 5 -13.16 3.20 33.46
CA ILE A 5 -13.69 1.85 33.75
C ILE A 5 -14.91 1.52 32.86
N GLU A 6 -15.70 2.53 32.49
CA GLU A 6 -16.87 2.39 31.61
C GLU A 6 -16.50 2.23 30.12
N ARG A 7 -15.22 2.34 29.74
CA ARG A 7 -14.73 2.11 28.38
C ARG A 7 -14.51 0.63 28.12
N GLU A 8 -14.57 0.24 26.87
CA GLU A 8 -14.11 -1.08 26.47
C GLU A 8 -12.64 -1.29 26.87
N GLU A 9 -12.28 -2.49 27.31
CA GLU A 9 -11.00 -2.79 27.97
C GLU A 9 -9.77 -2.28 27.18
N TYR A 10 -9.78 -2.41 25.86
CA TYR A 10 -8.70 -1.92 25.00
C TYR A 10 -8.62 -0.39 24.84
N HIS A 11 -9.62 0.35 25.32
CA HIS A 11 -9.62 1.81 25.36
C HIS A 11 -9.33 2.36 26.75
N GLN A 12 -9.11 1.51 27.72
CA GLN A 12 -8.80 1.93 29.08
C GLN A 12 -7.34 2.37 29.19
N VAL A 13 -7.13 3.52 29.80
CA VAL A 13 -5.81 3.99 30.19
C VAL A 13 -5.47 3.41 31.55
N PRO A 14 -4.28 2.83 31.79
CA PRO A 14 -3.90 2.34 33.10
C PRO A 14 -4.12 3.38 34.20
N GLU A 15 -4.69 2.98 35.33
CA GLU A 15 -5.05 3.88 36.43
C GLU A 15 -3.87 4.74 36.90
N PHE A 16 -2.69 4.11 37.05
CA PHE A 16 -1.48 4.82 37.46
C PHE A 16 -1.08 5.92 36.48
N ALA A 17 -1.31 5.74 35.18
CA ALA A 17 -0.99 6.78 34.18
C ALA A 17 -1.93 7.97 34.25
N ILE A 18 -3.21 7.73 34.63
CA ILE A 18 -4.18 8.80 34.87
C ILE A 18 -3.80 9.57 36.14
N LEU A 19 -3.47 8.85 37.21
CA LEU A 19 -3.09 9.46 38.50
C LEU A 19 -1.79 10.24 38.39
N ASN A 20 -0.76 9.67 37.77
CA ASN A 20 0.52 10.36 37.54
C ASN A 20 0.35 11.62 36.67
N SER A 21 -0.51 11.56 35.65
CA SER A 21 -0.78 12.72 34.81
C SER A 21 -1.50 13.82 35.60
N PHE A 22 -2.45 13.45 36.45
CA PHE A 22 -3.17 14.38 37.31
C PHE A 22 -2.24 15.03 38.35
N GLU A 23 -1.39 14.24 39.01
CA GLU A 23 -0.41 14.71 39.97
C GLU A 23 0.60 15.70 39.31
N ARG A 24 1.14 15.31 38.15
CA ARG A 24 2.02 16.19 37.38
C ARG A 24 1.34 17.51 37.01
N MET A 25 0.11 17.46 36.49
CA MET A 25 -0.63 18.67 36.10
C MET A 25 -0.95 19.59 37.31
N SER A 26 -1.10 18.99 38.51
CA SER A 26 -1.38 19.76 39.74
C SER A 26 -0.13 20.38 40.37
N THR A 27 1.07 19.88 40.05
CA THR A 27 2.35 20.32 40.62
C THR A 27 3.20 21.13 39.67
N GLU A 28 3.02 21.01 38.33
CA GLU A 28 3.73 21.83 37.35
C GLU A 28 3.31 23.29 37.40
N ALA A 29 4.29 24.18 37.37
CA ALA A 29 4.02 25.63 37.25
C ALA A 29 3.43 25.94 35.87
N ILE A 30 2.23 26.50 35.84
CA ILE A 30 1.55 26.88 34.60
C ILE A 30 2.30 28.04 33.94
N PRO A 31 2.79 27.90 32.71
CA PRO A 31 3.46 29.01 32.00
C PRO A 31 2.56 30.20 31.87
N LYS A 32 3.13 31.41 31.97
CA LYS A 32 2.37 32.69 31.93
C LYS A 32 1.55 32.91 30.65
N TRP A 33 1.89 32.19 29.57
CA TRP A 33 1.18 32.28 28.29
C TRP A 33 0.01 31.26 28.17
N VAL A 34 -0.19 30.41 29.18
CA VAL A 34 -1.31 29.48 29.25
C VAL A 34 -2.48 30.16 29.97
N ASN A 35 -3.60 30.26 29.27
CA ASN A 35 -4.84 30.74 29.87
C ASN A 35 -5.56 29.57 30.56
N VAL A 36 -5.74 29.67 31.89
CA VAL A 36 -6.43 28.66 32.68
C VAL A 36 -7.87 29.09 32.87
N VAL A 37 -8.81 28.27 32.40
CA VAL A 37 -10.24 28.50 32.57
C VAL A 37 -10.80 27.47 33.53
N SER A 38 -11.44 27.94 34.60
CA SER A 38 -12.11 27.11 35.62
C SER A 38 -13.61 27.04 35.37
N PHE A 39 -14.20 25.89 35.61
CA PHE A 39 -15.64 25.67 35.47
C PHE A 39 -16.20 25.09 36.74
N ASP A 40 -17.28 25.69 37.23
CA ASP A 40 -17.97 25.24 38.43
C ASP A 40 -18.98 24.12 38.16
N ASP A 41 -19.39 23.96 36.88
CA ASP A 41 -20.36 22.97 36.48
C ASP A 41 -20.04 22.29 35.15
N LYS A 42 -20.68 21.12 34.90
CA LYS A 42 -20.53 20.33 33.70
C LYS A 42 -21.07 21.00 32.44
N ASP A 43 -22.10 21.81 32.58
CA ASP A 43 -22.75 22.45 31.44
C ASP A 43 -21.98 23.70 30.98
N GLY A 44 -21.33 24.42 31.92
CA GLY A 44 -20.37 25.46 31.59
C GLY A 44 -19.18 24.92 30.81
N LEU A 45 -18.57 23.83 31.28
CA LEU A 45 -17.49 23.14 30.57
C LEU A 45 -17.96 22.66 29.19
N LYS A 46 -19.15 22.10 29.10
CA LYS A 46 -19.69 21.60 27.81
C LYS A 46 -19.90 22.75 26.82
N ARG A 47 -20.40 23.89 27.26
CA ARG A 47 -20.58 25.09 26.40
C ARG A 47 -19.25 25.59 25.84
N GLU A 48 -18.22 25.69 26.67
CA GLU A 48 -16.89 26.13 26.25
C GLU A 48 -16.17 25.12 25.33
N LEU A 49 -16.39 23.81 25.55
CA LEU A 49 -15.84 22.78 24.69
C LEU A 49 -16.69 22.50 23.44
N THR A 50 -17.75 23.27 23.20
CA THR A 50 -18.56 23.14 21.98
C THR A 50 -17.91 23.91 20.84
N TYR A 51 -17.38 23.22 19.86
CA TYR A 51 -16.90 23.82 18.61
C TYR A 51 -18.11 24.20 17.76
N ARG A 52 -18.30 25.50 17.55
CA ARG A 52 -19.43 26.02 16.78
C ARG A 52 -19.08 26.11 15.31
N ALA A 53 -20.03 25.78 14.44
CA ALA A 53 -19.88 25.99 13.02
C ALA A 53 -19.77 27.49 12.70
N ALA A 54 -18.79 27.85 11.87
CA ALA A 54 -18.69 29.22 11.36
C ALA A 54 -19.75 29.44 10.26
N ASP A 55 -20.35 30.61 10.20
CA ASP A 55 -21.27 30.93 9.11
C ASP A 55 -20.49 31.47 7.90
N PHE A 56 -20.52 30.77 6.80
CA PHE A 56 -19.86 31.11 5.54
C PHE A 56 -20.83 31.58 4.45
N SER A 57 -22.10 31.83 4.77
CA SER A 57 -23.12 32.28 3.81
C SER A 57 -22.81 33.62 3.12
N ARG A 58 -21.84 34.37 3.61
CA ARG A 58 -21.36 35.61 2.97
C ARG A 58 -20.60 35.41 1.67
N TRP A 59 -20.02 34.21 1.48
CA TRP A 59 -19.24 33.89 0.30
C TRP A 59 -20.14 33.47 -0.84
N LYS A 60 -19.86 33.97 -2.03
CA LYS A 60 -20.62 33.60 -3.24
C LYS A 60 -20.47 32.12 -3.60
N LYS A 61 -19.28 31.57 -3.35
CA LYS A 61 -18.93 30.20 -3.66
C LYS A 61 -17.85 29.72 -2.69
N ILE A 62 -17.88 28.45 -2.33
CA ILE A 62 -16.83 27.81 -1.51
C ILE A 62 -16.21 26.67 -2.32
N HIS A 63 -14.89 26.76 -2.55
CA HIS A 63 -14.12 25.74 -3.26
C HIS A 63 -13.39 24.85 -2.25
N HIS A 64 -13.50 23.55 -2.40
CA HIS A 64 -12.75 22.56 -1.61
C HIS A 64 -11.81 21.85 -2.57
N ILE A 65 -10.50 22.09 -2.40
CA ILE A 65 -9.44 21.61 -3.28
C ILE A 65 -8.78 20.43 -2.59
N GLY A 66 -8.77 19.25 -3.23
CA GLY A 66 -8.21 18.02 -2.70
C GLY A 66 -6.70 17.98 -2.70
N ASP A 67 -6.17 16.77 -2.53
CA ASP A 67 -4.74 16.48 -2.43
C ASP A 67 -4.02 16.96 -3.69
N VAL A 68 -3.01 17.83 -3.53
CA VAL A 68 -2.29 18.49 -4.64
C VAL A 68 -1.00 17.75 -4.98
N HIS A 69 -0.30 17.23 -3.96
CA HIS A 69 0.90 16.43 -4.12
C HIS A 69 1.92 16.97 -5.14
N GLY A 70 2.30 18.24 -5.05
CA GLY A 70 3.30 18.85 -5.94
C GLY A 70 2.89 18.89 -7.41
N CYS A 71 1.60 19.04 -7.71
CA CYS A 71 1.05 19.17 -9.07
C CYS A 71 0.54 20.60 -9.30
N TYR A 72 1.45 21.56 -9.37
CA TYR A 72 1.15 22.99 -9.48
C TYR A 72 0.41 23.35 -10.77
N THR A 73 0.87 22.83 -11.91
CA THR A 73 0.25 23.12 -13.22
C THR A 73 -1.23 22.75 -13.22
N VAL A 74 -1.60 21.57 -12.68
CA VAL A 74 -2.99 21.10 -12.60
C VAL A 74 -3.82 21.96 -11.63
N LEU A 75 -3.21 22.40 -10.52
CA LEU A 75 -3.85 23.31 -9.59
C LEU A 75 -4.16 24.66 -10.27
N MET A 76 -3.22 25.20 -11.03
CA MET A 76 -3.41 26.45 -11.76
C MET A 76 -4.41 26.32 -12.92
N GLU A 77 -4.51 25.17 -13.56
CA GLU A 77 -5.56 24.90 -14.55
C GLU A 77 -6.97 25.06 -13.93
N TYR A 78 -7.17 24.57 -12.70
CA TYR A 78 -8.43 24.78 -11.98
C TYR A 78 -8.65 26.24 -11.58
N LEU A 79 -7.62 26.89 -11.04
CA LEU A 79 -7.74 28.25 -10.50
C LEU A 79 -7.83 29.34 -11.60
N GLY A 80 -7.40 29.04 -12.82
CA GLY A 80 -7.45 29.96 -13.97
C GLY A 80 -6.74 31.29 -13.67
N ASP A 81 -7.48 32.39 -13.71
CA ASP A 81 -6.97 33.73 -13.44
C ASP A 81 -6.64 34.00 -11.95
N GLY A 82 -6.75 32.99 -11.09
CA GLY A 82 -6.41 33.07 -9.65
C GLY A 82 -7.63 33.14 -8.72
N LEU A 83 -7.33 33.42 -7.46
CA LEU A 83 -8.34 33.43 -6.39
C LEU A 83 -9.17 34.72 -6.43
N LYS A 84 -10.50 34.62 -6.48
CA LYS A 84 -11.45 35.74 -6.44
C LYS A 84 -11.73 36.14 -4.99
N ASP A 85 -11.90 37.44 -4.75
CA ASP A 85 -12.05 37.96 -3.39
C ASP A 85 -13.42 37.72 -2.76
N ASP A 86 -14.44 37.43 -3.56
CA ASP A 86 -15.81 37.12 -3.11
C ASP A 86 -16.07 35.60 -2.99
N GLU A 87 -15.09 34.77 -3.26
CA GLU A 87 -15.14 33.30 -3.15
C GLU A 87 -14.18 32.79 -2.07
N LEU A 88 -14.54 31.73 -1.34
CA LEU A 88 -13.73 31.07 -0.32
C LEU A 88 -13.04 29.83 -0.87
N TYR A 89 -11.77 29.64 -0.54
CA TYR A 89 -10.97 28.49 -0.96
C TYR A 89 -10.48 27.71 0.25
N ILE A 90 -10.89 26.46 0.37
CA ILE A 90 -10.47 25.51 1.41
C ILE A 90 -9.62 24.43 0.76
N PHE A 91 -8.33 24.43 1.05
CA PHE A 91 -7.41 23.39 0.60
C PHE A 91 -7.35 22.26 1.64
N VAL A 92 -7.52 21.02 1.24
CA VAL A 92 -7.79 19.91 2.15
C VAL A 92 -6.52 19.24 2.71
N GLY A 93 -5.32 19.64 2.24
CA GLY A 93 -4.03 19.13 2.71
C GLY A 93 -3.29 18.31 1.67
N ASP A 94 -2.19 17.68 2.09
CA ASP A 94 -1.27 16.89 1.25
C ASP A 94 -0.81 17.68 0.01
N TYR A 95 -0.16 18.81 0.28
CA TYR A 95 0.30 19.74 -0.77
C TYR A 95 1.55 19.24 -1.50
N ILE A 96 2.38 18.48 -0.81
CA ILE A 96 3.72 18.08 -1.25
C ILE A 96 3.86 16.56 -1.34
N ASP A 97 5.02 16.15 -1.82
CA ASP A 97 5.46 14.77 -2.07
C ASP A 97 4.90 14.16 -3.35
N ARG A 98 5.71 13.32 -3.98
CA ARG A 98 5.42 12.48 -5.16
C ARG A 98 5.30 13.23 -6.48
N GLY A 99 4.84 14.46 -6.47
CA GLY A 99 4.76 15.31 -7.65
C GLY A 99 6.08 15.98 -7.99
N LEU A 100 6.07 16.74 -9.07
CA LEU A 100 7.28 17.27 -9.73
C LEU A 100 7.45 18.77 -9.55
N GLU A 101 6.44 19.43 -8.98
CA GLU A 101 6.32 20.89 -8.87
C GLU A 101 6.08 21.26 -7.40
N ASN A 102 6.83 20.61 -6.47
CA ASN A 102 6.65 20.80 -5.04
C ASN A 102 7.01 22.21 -4.59
N LYS A 103 8.04 22.79 -5.18
CA LYS A 103 8.48 24.16 -4.87
C LYS A 103 7.42 25.17 -5.26
N GLU A 104 6.90 25.08 -6.46
CA GLU A 104 5.89 25.97 -7.01
C GLU A 104 4.60 25.94 -6.18
N VAL A 105 4.19 24.76 -5.72
CA VAL A 105 3.04 24.62 -4.81
C VAL A 105 3.32 25.31 -3.48
N VAL A 106 4.50 25.09 -2.88
CA VAL A 106 4.84 25.71 -1.58
C VAL A 106 4.96 27.24 -1.71
N GLU A 107 5.57 27.77 -2.77
CA GLU A 107 5.65 29.21 -3.05
C GLU A 107 4.25 29.81 -3.18
N PHE A 108 3.38 29.19 -3.97
CA PHE A 108 1.99 29.62 -4.10
C PHE A 108 1.25 29.65 -2.75
N LEU A 109 1.39 28.60 -1.93
CA LEU A 109 0.76 28.57 -0.60
C LEU A 109 1.31 29.65 0.36
N ILE A 110 2.63 29.94 0.26
CA ILE A 110 3.24 31.03 1.02
C ILE A 110 2.62 32.38 0.61
N ASP A 111 2.35 32.60 -0.66
CA ASP A 111 1.78 33.86 -1.15
C ASP A 111 0.32 34.04 -0.74
N ILE A 112 -0.46 32.96 -0.66
CA ILE A 112 -1.89 33.05 -0.33
C ILE A 112 -2.24 32.82 1.14
N LYS A 113 -1.31 32.35 2.00
CA LYS A 113 -1.57 31.93 3.39
C LYS A 113 -2.23 32.98 4.30
N ASP A 114 -2.07 34.26 3.98
CA ASP A 114 -2.60 35.35 4.77
C ASP A 114 -3.88 35.97 4.18
N ARG A 115 -4.39 35.44 3.07
CA ARG A 115 -5.65 35.89 2.48
C ARG A 115 -6.84 35.49 3.35
N LYS A 116 -7.79 36.42 3.55
CA LYS A 116 -8.99 36.20 4.39
C LYS A 116 -9.98 35.18 3.79
N ASN A 117 -9.87 34.93 2.51
CA ASN A 117 -10.70 33.99 1.74
C ASN A 117 -9.97 32.67 1.45
N VAL A 118 -8.97 32.32 2.26
CA VAL A 118 -8.22 31.05 2.13
C VAL A 118 -8.15 30.35 3.48
N ILE A 119 -8.43 29.06 3.49
CA ILE A 119 -8.23 28.14 4.60
C ILE A 119 -7.36 27.00 4.10
N LEU A 120 -6.22 26.79 4.75
CA LEU A 120 -5.29 25.70 4.44
C LEU A 120 -5.39 24.65 5.54
N LEU A 121 -5.79 23.43 5.20
CA LEU A 121 -5.81 22.33 6.17
C LEU A 121 -4.47 21.57 6.12
N GLU A 122 -4.12 20.92 7.23
CA GLU A 122 -2.94 20.08 7.36
C GLU A 122 -3.23 18.65 6.91
N GLY A 123 -2.49 18.16 5.93
CA GLY A 123 -2.44 16.76 5.56
C GLY A 123 -1.30 16.01 6.28
N ASN A 124 -1.17 14.72 6.01
CA ASN A 124 -0.14 13.92 6.68
C ASN A 124 1.28 14.11 6.08
N HIS A 125 1.39 14.70 4.90
CA HIS A 125 2.68 14.98 4.26
C HIS A 125 3.33 16.27 4.79
N GLU A 126 2.58 17.24 5.25
CA GLU A 126 3.09 18.53 5.74
C GLU A 126 4.02 18.38 6.95
N ARG A 127 3.94 17.31 7.71
CA ARG A 127 4.89 16.98 8.79
C ARG A 127 6.36 16.86 8.31
N TRP A 128 6.57 16.45 7.05
CA TRP A 128 7.91 16.35 6.49
C TRP A 128 8.44 17.74 6.11
N LEU A 129 7.57 18.58 5.58
CA LEU A 129 7.87 19.98 5.30
C LEU A 129 8.20 20.75 6.61
N GLN A 130 7.46 20.46 7.69
CA GLN A 130 7.74 21.02 9.02
C GLN A 130 9.12 20.60 9.51
N LYS A 131 9.45 19.31 9.47
CA LYS A 131 10.76 18.80 9.88
C LYS A 131 11.89 19.41 9.07
N TRP A 132 11.74 19.42 7.74
CA TRP A 132 12.72 20.03 6.85
C TRP A 132 12.96 21.50 7.17
N SER A 133 11.91 22.26 7.42
CA SER A 133 12.02 23.69 7.75
C SER A 133 12.67 23.96 9.11
N ASN A 134 12.64 22.99 10.02
CA ASN A 134 13.27 23.03 11.35
C ASN A 134 14.66 22.39 11.39
N ASP A 135 15.22 21.96 10.26
CA ASP A 135 16.49 21.22 10.17
C ASP A 135 16.49 19.87 10.92
N GLU A 136 15.30 19.25 11.06
CA GLU A 136 15.15 17.94 11.68
C GLU A 136 15.25 16.81 10.64
N GLU A 137 15.79 15.66 11.05
CA GLU A 137 15.83 14.47 10.20
C GLU A 137 14.42 13.98 9.82
N THR A 138 14.26 13.65 8.54
CA THR A 138 13.02 13.06 8.01
C THR A 138 13.18 11.56 7.82
N SER A 139 12.17 10.77 8.21
CA SER A 139 12.15 9.32 7.96
C SER A 139 11.46 8.94 6.64
N SER A 140 10.95 9.91 5.90
CA SER A 140 10.36 9.70 4.57
C SER A 140 11.44 9.73 3.51
N ARG A 141 11.65 8.60 2.84
CA ARG A 141 12.60 8.52 1.73
C ARG A 141 12.11 9.28 0.50
N THR A 142 10.81 9.21 0.20
CA THR A 142 10.19 9.99 -0.88
C THR A 142 10.45 11.48 -0.66
N PHE A 143 10.16 11.98 0.54
CA PHE A 143 10.44 13.38 0.84
C PHE A 143 11.93 13.71 0.69
N THR A 144 12.82 12.90 1.29
CA THR A 144 14.26 13.18 1.29
C THR A 144 14.88 13.13 -0.11
N ASN A 145 14.48 12.16 -0.94
CA ASN A 145 15.12 11.92 -2.23
C ASN A 145 14.46 12.69 -3.39
N GLU A 146 13.17 12.99 -3.29
CA GLU A 146 12.39 13.54 -4.41
C GLU A 146 11.89 14.96 -4.12
N THR A 147 11.33 15.19 -2.92
CA THR A 147 10.71 16.47 -2.57
C THR A 147 11.73 17.49 -2.07
N ALA A 148 12.57 17.13 -1.11
CA ALA A 148 13.53 18.05 -0.51
C ALA A 148 14.50 18.70 -1.51
N PRO A 149 15.01 17.99 -2.55
CA PRO A 149 15.82 18.63 -3.59
C PRO A 149 15.07 19.71 -4.39
N GLN A 150 13.76 19.53 -4.61
CA GLN A 150 12.93 20.52 -5.30
C GLN A 150 12.73 21.79 -4.46
N LEU A 151 12.82 21.69 -3.14
CA LEU A 151 12.62 22.84 -2.23
C LEU A 151 13.87 23.74 -2.09
N GLU A 152 14.92 23.46 -2.85
CA GLU A 152 16.13 24.28 -2.82
C GLU A 152 15.84 25.72 -3.21
N GLY A 153 16.40 26.66 -2.42
CA GLY A 153 16.17 28.09 -2.59
C GLY A 153 14.96 28.66 -1.81
N LEU A 154 14.08 27.80 -1.26
CA LEU A 154 13.02 28.28 -0.38
C LEU A 154 13.57 28.72 0.99
N ARG A 155 13.07 29.83 1.50
CA ARG A 155 13.41 30.29 2.85
C ARG A 155 12.65 29.48 3.89
N LYS A 156 13.36 28.70 4.70
CA LYS A 156 12.79 27.89 5.78
C LYS A 156 11.91 28.68 6.75
N SER A 157 12.20 29.96 6.96
CA SER A 157 11.38 30.86 7.79
C SER A 157 9.97 31.03 7.26
N ASP A 158 9.83 31.16 5.94
CA ASP A 158 8.52 31.38 5.29
C ASP A 158 7.70 30.08 5.31
N VAL A 159 8.37 28.96 5.11
CA VAL A 159 7.77 27.63 5.26
C VAL A 159 7.27 27.40 6.70
N ARG A 160 8.06 27.79 7.73
CA ARG A 160 7.59 27.72 9.13
C ARG A 160 6.37 28.61 9.38
N GLN A 161 6.30 29.78 8.73
CA GLN A 161 5.11 30.63 8.83
C GLN A 161 3.90 29.99 8.16
N LEU A 162 4.07 29.37 6.98
CA LEU A 162 3.02 28.60 6.31
C LEU A 162 2.49 27.48 7.22
N ILE A 163 3.38 26.65 7.76
CA ILE A 163 2.98 25.53 8.64
C ILE A 163 2.16 26.00 9.85
N ARG A 164 2.49 27.16 10.43
CA ARG A 164 1.72 27.73 11.57
C ARG A 164 0.32 28.20 11.19
N LYS A 165 0.03 28.38 9.91
CA LYS A 165 -1.29 28.80 9.40
C LYS A 165 -2.20 27.61 9.07
N LEU A 166 -1.64 26.39 9.03
CA LEU A 166 -2.43 25.21 8.73
C LEU A 166 -3.42 24.90 9.85
N ALA A 167 -4.68 24.78 9.48
CA ALA A 167 -5.76 24.30 10.36
C ALA A 167 -5.92 22.78 10.20
N GLN A 168 -6.61 22.12 11.12
CA GLN A 168 -6.81 20.66 11.07
C GLN A 168 -8.22 20.28 10.62
N VAL A 169 -9.14 21.20 10.75
CA VAL A 169 -10.55 21.01 10.43
C VAL A 169 -11.19 22.36 10.10
N ALA A 170 -12.11 22.36 9.15
CA ALA A 170 -13.05 23.43 8.94
C ALA A 170 -14.47 22.90 9.17
N TYR A 171 -15.24 23.56 10.03
CA TYR A 171 -16.61 23.20 10.36
C TYR A 171 -17.48 24.44 10.22
N TYR A 172 -18.44 24.42 9.31
CA TYR A 172 -19.17 25.61 8.97
C TYR A 172 -20.61 25.33 8.51
N THR A 173 -21.43 26.35 8.49
CA THR A 173 -22.74 26.38 7.84
C THR A 173 -22.69 27.26 6.61
N TYR A 174 -23.46 26.89 5.60
CA TYR A 174 -23.65 27.64 4.35
C TYR A 174 -25.06 27.43 3.82
N HIS A 175 -25.88 28.50 3.83
CA HIS A 175 -27.28 28.46 3.38
C HIS A 175 -28.04 27.21 3.88
N GLY A 176 -27.98 26.96 5.20
CA GLY A 176 -28.68 25.85 5.85
C GLY A 176 -28.02 24.47 5.72
N LYS A 177 -26.91 24.34 4.99
CA LYS A 177 -26.10 23.12 4.94
C LYS A 177 -24.98 23.19 5.97
N THR A 178 -24.77 22.12 6.73
CA THR A 178 -23.62 21.99 7.66
C THR A 178 -22.55 21.12 7.02
N VAL A 179 -21.30 21.58 7.03
CA VAL A 179 -20.18 20.92 6.35
C VAL A 179 -18.99 20.76 7.29
N LEU A 180 -18.46 19.57 7.35
CA LEU A 180 -17.19 19.24 8.02
C LEU A 180 -16.14 18.93 6.95
N VAL A 181 -15.03 19.67 6.98
CA VAL A 181 -13.88 19.44 6.08
C VAL A 181 -12.69 19.02 6.92
N ASN A 182 -12.08 17.91 6.60
CA ASN A 182 -10.87 17.40 7.24
C ASN A 182 -10.06 16.57 6.22
N HIS A 183 -8.75 16.44 6.42
CA HIS A 183 -7.95 15.69 5.45
C HIS A 183 -8.21 14.19 5.48
N GLY A 184 -8.22 13.56 6.66
CA GLY A 184 -8.15 12.10 6.79
C GLY A 184 -9.45 11.32 6.58
N GLY A 185 -10.62 12.00 6.61
CA GLY A 185 -11.94 11.38 6.60
C GLY A 185 -12.32 10.68 7.91
N LEU A 186 -13.56 10.85 8.35
CA LEU A 186 -14.11 10.31 9.59
C LEU A 186 -15.30 9.39 9.31
N PRO A 187 -15.47 8.27 10.04
CA PRO A 187 -16.60 7.37 9.85
C PRO A 187 -17.90 7.91 10.46
N ARG A 188 -17.83 8.96 11.28
CA ARG A 188 -18.96 9.62 11.94
C ARG A 188 -18.52 10.97 12.51
N MET A 189 -19.48 11.86 12.80
CA MET A 189 -19.22 13.10 13.49
C MET A 189 -18.67 12.82 14.90
N PRO A 190 -17.54 13.40 15.31
CA PRO A 190 -17.05 13.28 16.68
C PRO A 190 -18.02 13.92 17.68
N LYS A 191 -18.12 13.34 18.88
CA LYS A 191 -18.94 13.90 19.97
C LYS A 191 -18.49 15.32 20.39
N SER A 192 -17.21 15.61 20.21
CA SER A 192 -16.63 16.94 20.41
C SER A 192 -15.45 17.11 19.47
N LEU A 193 -15.54 18.08 18.56
CA LEU A 193 -14.42 18.44 17.67
C LEU A 193 -13.21 18.98 18.47
N MET A 194 -13.45 19.71 19.55
CA MET A 194 -12.39 20.25 20.42
C MET A 194 -11.57 19.16 21.12
N LEU A 195 -12.16 18.01 21.41
CA LEU A 195 -11.51 16.90 22.12
C LEU A 195 -11.06 15.78 21.17
N THR A 196 -11.26 15.96 19.86
CA THR A 196 -10.80 15.01 18.87
C THR A 196 -9.30 15.18 18.63
N SER A 197 -8.56 14.08 18.61
CA SER A 197 -7.12 14.11 18.35
C SER A 197 -6.85 14.65 16.93
N THR A 198 -5.89 15.55 16.82
CA THR A 198 -5.33 16.06 15.56
C THR A 198 -5.05 14.94 14.55
N SER A 199 -4.49 13.82 15.03
CA SER A 199 -4.20 12.67 14.19
C SER A 199 -5.44 12.07 13.51
N GLN A 200 -6.62 12.19 14.10
CA GLN A 200 -7.87 11.72 13.50
C GLN A 200 -8.33 12.60 12.34
N PHE A 201 -8.11 13.90 12.42
CA PHE A 201 -8.42 14.83 11.32
C PHE A 201 -7.45 14.66 10.14
N ILE A 202 -6.15 14.44 10.46
CA ILE A 202 -5.08 14.39 9.46
C ILE A 202 -4.96 12.99 8.81
N ARG A 203 -5.17 11.90 9.56
CA ARG A 203 -4.98 10.53 9.09
C ARG A 203 -6.25 9.71 9.00
N GLY A 204 -7.35 10.32 9.44
CA GLY A 204 -8.63 9.65 9.58
C GLY A 204 -8.68 8.65 10.73
N VAL A 205 -9.78 7.93 10.79
CA VAL A 205 -10.06 6.89 11.78
C VAL A 205 -10.20 5.54 11.06
N GLY A 206 -9.84 4.46 11.75
CA GLY A 206 -9.88 3.12 11.17
C GLY A 206 -8.63 2.77 10.35
N ARG A 207 -8.74 1.71 9.55
CA ARG A 207 -7.69 1.27 8.63
C ARG A 207 -7.79 2.05 7.33
N TYR A 208 -6.70 2.10 6.57
CA TYR A 208 -6.66 2.78 5.28
C TYR A 208 -7.65 2.17 4.27
N GLU A 209 -7.93 0.88 4.41
CA GLU A 209 -8.83 0.10 3.57
C GLU A 209 -10.32 0.28 3.91
N ASP A 210 -10.65 0.88 5.06
CA ASP A 210 -12.04 1.06 5.48
C ASP A 210 -12.74 2.08 4.58
N ASN A 211 -13.97 1.75 4.13
CA ASN A 211 -14.80 2.67 3.37
C ASN A 211 -15.45 3.69 4.32
N ILE A 212 -14.76 4.82 4.47
CA ILE A 212 -15.17 5.89 5.38
C ILE A 212 -16.45 6.59 4.91
N ASP A 213 -16.60 6.74 3.60
CA ASP A 213 -17.74 7.41 3.00
C ASP A 213 -19.04 6.65 3.24
N GLU A 214 -19.01 5.32 3.11
CA GLU A 214 -20.12 4.44 3.45
C GLU A 214 -20.42 4.44 4.96
N SER A 215 -19.37 4.46 5.78
CA SER A 215 -19.52 4.52 7.22
C SER A 215 -20.14 5.83 7.69
N TRP A 216 -19.78 6.95 7.07
CA TRP A 216 -20.38 8.26 7.30
C TRP A 216 -21.87 8.26 6.96
N GLN A 217 -22.26 7.70 5.82
CA GLN A 217 -23.66 7.58 5.43
C GLN A 217 -24.46 6.74 6.43
N LYS A 218 -23.98 5.56 6.81
CA LYS A 218 -24.62 4.70 7.81
C LYS A 218 -24.80 5.39 9.15
N TRP A 219 -23.79 6.17 9.57
CA TRP A 219 -23.91 6.96 10.78
C TRP A 219 -25.02 8.02 10.67
N GLN A 220 -25.10 8.76 9.58
CA GLN A 220 -26.15 9.75 9.38
C GLN A 220 -27.54 9.14 9.39
N GLU A 221 -27.76 8.05 8.69
CA GLU A 221 -29.02 7.31 8.66
C GLU A 221 -29.46 6.88 10.07
N SER A 222 -28.50 6.50 10.92
CA SER A 222 -28.77 6.07 12.29
C SER A 222 -28.94 7.22 13.29
N SER A 223 -28.26 8.35 13.09
CA SER A 223 -28.27 9.49 14.03
C SER A 223 -29.33 10.52 13.72
N GLY A 224 -29.82 10.59 12.48
CA GLY A 224 -30.73 11.63 11.98
C GLY A 224 -30.03 13.00 11.82
N GLU A 225 -28.71 13.08 11.99
CA GLU A 225 -27.96 14.33 11.77
C GLU A 225 -27.79 14.58 10.26
N ASN A 226 -27.80 15.86 9.85
CA ASN A 226 -27.59 16.25 8.47
C ASN A 226 -26.31 17.10 8.37
N CYS A 227 -25.19 16.40 8.14
CA CYS A 227 -23.89 17.03 7.99
C CYS A 227 -23.15 16.43 6.80
N TYR A 228 -22.66 17.27 5.91
CA TYR A 228 -21.81 16.85 4.80
C TYR A 228 -20.36 16.70 5.27
N GLN A 229 -19.65 15.69 4.75
CA GLN A 229 -18.21 15.55 4.93
C GLN A 229 -17.49 15.77 3.60
N ILE A 230 -16.36 16.47 3.64
CA ILE A 230 -15.41 16.62 2.53
C ILE A 230 -14.02 16.26 3.05
N HIS A 231 -13.34 15.33 2.38
CA HIS A 231 -12.03 14.84 2.79
C HIS A 231 -11.16 14.38 1.60
N GLY A 232 -9.86 14.21 1.84
CA GLY A 232 -8.86 13.64 0.93
C GLY A 232 -8.25 12.35 1.47
N HIS A 233 -6.93 12.20 1.35
CA HIS A 233 -6.07 11.21 1.99
C HIS A 233 -6.24 9.77 1.51
N ARG A 234 -7.44 9.26 1.32
CA ARG A 234 -7.70 7.85 1.03
C ARG A 234 -8.84 7.64 0.05
N ASN A 235 -8.56 6.88 -0.98
CA ASN A 235 -9.56 6.41 -1.94
C ASN A 235 -9.14 5.06 -2.53
N LEU A 236 -8.99 4.05 -1.68
CA LEU A 236 -8.57 2.71 -2.13
C LEU A 236 -9.62 2.04 -3.01
N TRP A 237 -10.89 2.38 -2.79
CA TRP A 237 -12.04 1.84 -3.51
C TRP A 237 -12.33 2.55 -4.84
N ASP A 238 -11.54 3.57 -5.18
CA ASP A 238 -11.70 4.38 -6.41
C ASP A 238 -13.12 4.96 -6.54
N LEU A 239 -13.63 5.44 -5.41
CA LEU A 239 -14.94 6.05 -5.34
C LEU A 239 -14.95 7.36 -6.15
N PRO A 240 -16.11 7.75 -6.71
CA PRO A 240 -16.26 9.05 -7.37
C PRO A 240 -16.09 10.19 -6.37
N VAL A 241 -15.96 11.44 -6.84
CA VAL A 241 -15.87 12.63 -5.97
C VAL A 241 -17.03 12.66 -4.98
N LYS A 242 -18.26 12.51 -5.44
CA LYS A 242 -19.42 12.31 -4.57
C LYS A 242 -19.51 10.82 -4.21
N ALA A 243 -18.78 10.42 -3.17
CA ALA A 243 -18.63 9.04 -2.75
C ALA A 243 -19.89 8.47 -2.06
N SER A 244 -20.69 9.34 -1.42
CA SER A 244 -22.01 9.02 -0.87
C SER A 244 -22.95 10.24 -0.97
N PRO A 245 -24.23 10.16 -0.64
CA PRO A 245 -25.12 11.32 -0.68
C PRO A 245 -24.62 12.54 0.09
N THR A 246 -23.81 12.31 1.15
CA THR A 246 -23.35 13.36 2.08
C THR A 246 -21.85 13.31 2.36
N SER A 247 -21.08 12.51 1.62
CA SER A 247 -19.62 12.48 1.71
C SER A 247 -18.97 12.66 0.35
N PHE A 248 -17.94 13.52 0.31
CA PHE A 248 -17.16 13.83 -0.88
C PHE A 248 -15.70 13.45 -0.64
N ASN A 249 -15.13 12.68 -1.56
CA ASN A 249 -13.78 12.15 -1.51
C ASN A 249 -12.90 12.83 -2.56
N LEU A 250 -11.95 13.63 -2.11
CA LEU A 250 -11.09 14.45 -2.96
C LEU A 250 -9.71 13.81 -3.23
N GLU A 251 -9.46 12.58 -2.78
CA GLU A 251 -8.26 11.82 -3.15
C GLU A 251 -8.40 11.28 -4.58
N GLY A 252 -7.81 11.97 -5.53
CA GLY A 252 -7.84 11.66 -6.96
C GLY A 252 -6.54 11.12 -7.53
N ARG A 253 -5.46 10.99 -6.69
CA ARG A 253 -4.11 10.53 -7.09
C ARG A 253 -3.52 11.31 -8.24
N VAL A 254 -3.68 12.61 -8.16
CA VAL A 254 -3.22 13.54 -9.18
C VAL A 254 -1.74 13.33 -9.52
N GLU A 255 -0.90 13.06 -8.53
CA GLU A 255 0.54 12.82 -8.68
C GLU A 255 0.89 11.57 -9.50
N SER A 256 -0.06 10.67 -9.68
CA SER A 256 0.12 9.40 -10.40
C SER A 256 -0.62 9.37 -11.75
N GLY A 257 -0.92 10.53 -12.32
CA GLY A 257 -1.68 10.66 -13.57
C GLY A 257 -3.19 10.50 -13.39
N GLY A 258 -3.69 10.66 -12.16
CA GLY A 258 -5.10 10.78 -11.84
C GLY A 258 -5.61 12.21 -12.05
N HIS A 259 -6.48 12.67 -11.14
CA HIS A 259 -7.16 13.95 -11.26
C HIS A 259 -7.00 14.78 -9.97
N LEU A 260 -6.81 16.07 -10.12
CA LEU A 260 -7.11 16.99 -9.03
C LEU A 260 -8.62 17.05 -8.88
N ARG A 261 -9.11 16.71 -7.69
CA ARG A 261 -10.54 16.70 -7.38
C ARG A 261 -10.92 17.94 -6.61
N VAL A 262 -12.00 18.57 -7.02
CA VAL A 262 -12.52 19.77 -6.37
C VAL A 262 -14.03 19.67 -6.22
N VAL A 263 -14.53 20.16 -5.08
CA VAL A 263 -15.97 20.35 -4.84
C VAL A 263 -16.23 21.82 -4.62
N THR A 264 -17.13 22.39 -5.39
CA THR A 264 -17.62 23.75 -5.18
C THR A 264 -19.01 23.71 -4.56
N LEU A 265 -19.24 24.51 -3.53
CA LEU A 265 -20.51 24.70 -2.87
C LEU A 265 -21.07 26.08 -3.21
N THR A 266 -22.27 26.10 -3.78
CA THR A 266 -23.06 27.29 -4.09
C THR A 266 -24.42 27.23 -3.38
N GLU A 267 -25.22 28.27 -3.49
CA GLU A 267 -26.60 28.24 -2.97
C GLU A 267 -27.43 27.09 -3.56
N ASP A 268 -27.19 26.78 -4.85
CA ASP A 268 -27.89 25.70 -5.57
C ASP A 268 -27.43 24.30 -5.14
N GLY A 269 -26.27 24.16 -4.52
CA GLY A 269 -25.76 22.90 -4.03
C GLY A 269 -24.28 22.65 -4.35
N PHE A 270 -23.91 21.36 -4.37
CA PHE A 270 -22.53 20.91 -4.63
C PHE A 270 -22.31 20.58 -6.10
N GLU A 271 -21.24 21.11 -6.65
CA GLU A 271 -20.71 20.77 -7.98
C GLU A 271 -19.36 20.07 -7.81
N THR A 272 -19.08 19.07 -8.64
CA THR A 272 -17.83 18.30 -8.58
C THR A 272 -16.99 18.53 -9.83
N HIS A 273 -15.67 18.64 -9.67
CA HIS A 273 -14.74 18.84 -10.78
C HIS A 273 -13.58 17.83 -10.64
N GLU A 274 -13.12 17.31 -11.77
CA GLU A 274 -11.94 16.43 -11.88
C GLU A 274 -11.06 16.96 -13.02
N ILE A 275 -9.87 17.45 -12.67
CA ILE A 275 -8.89 17.99 -13.60
C ILE A 275 -7.79 16.96 -13.80
N ALA A 276 -7.63 16.46 -15.02
CA ALA A 276 -6.66 15.41 -15.33
C ALA A 276 -5.22 15.92 -15.25
N ASN A 277 -4.31 15.13 -14.68
CA ASN A 277 -2.90 15.47 -14.70
C ASN A 277 -2.23 15.02 -16.00
N ASP A 278 -2.25 15.87 -17.01
CA ASP A 278 -1.60 15.61 -18.30
C ASP A 278 -0.07 15.79 -18.25
N VAL A 279 0.46 16.55 -17.30
CA VAL A 279 1.92 16.70 -17.09
C VAL A 279 2.56 15.35 -16.78
N PHE A 280 1.89 14.53 -15.95
CA PHE A 280 2.35 13.18 -15.66
C PHE A 280 2.34 12.27 -16.91
N LYS A 281 1.37 12.43 -17.80
CA LYS A 281 1.27 11.65 -19.06
C LYS A 281 2.38 11.98 -20.05
N ILE A 282 2.77 13.25 -20.15
CA ILE A 282 3.83 13.71 -21.06
C ILE A 282 5.18 13.05 -20.71
N ARG A 283 5.53 12.95 -19.43
CA ARG A 283 6.76 12.27 -18.98
C ARG A 283 6.71 10.74 -19.14
N ARG A 284 5.52 10.15 -19.17
CA ARG A 284 5.36 8.70 -19.37
C ARG A 284 5.54 8.27 -20.83
N ASN A 285 5.36 9.19 -21.78
CA ASN A 285 5.55 8.92 -23.21
C ASN A 285 7.03 8.75 -23.61
N ASP A 286 7.98 9.16 -22.75
CA ASP A 286 9.42 8.95 -22.96
C ASP A 286 9.92 7.61 -22.41
N VAL A 287 9.07 6.80 -21.77
CA VAL A 287 9.45 5.48 -21.26
C VAL A 287 9.48 4.49 -22.41
N PRO A 288 10.60 3.78 -22.62
CA PRO A 288 10.69 2.78 -23.67
C PRO A 288 9.62 1.70 -23.51
N VAL A 289 8.84 1.47 -24.53
CA VAL A 289 7.83 0.41 -24.56
C VAL A 289 8.43 -0.82 -25.21
N VAL A 290 8.52 -1.93 -24.48
CA VAL A 290 8.91 -3.21 -25.06
C VAL A 290 7.85 -3.64 -26.07
N LYS A 291 8.22 -3.59 -27.34
CA LYS A 291 7.34 -3.97 -28.45
C LYS A 291 7.23 -5.51 -28.54
N LYS A 292 6.15 -5.98 -29.14
CA LYS A 292 5.92 -7.43 -29.29
C LYS A 292 6.90 -8.11 -30.25
N ASP A 293 7.40 -7.37 -31.21
CA ASP A 293 8.33 -7.77 -32.26
C ASP A 293 9.80 -7.40 -31.97
N MET A 294 10.11 -6.96 -30.75
CA MET A 294 11.47 -6.62 -30.32
C MET A 294 12.36 -7.85 -30.29
N THR A 295 13.62 -7.71 -30.72
CA THR A 295 14.63 -8.76 -30.60
C THR A 295 15.18 -8.86 -29.18
N VAL A 296 15.89 -9.94 -28.88
CA VAL A 296 16.52 -10.11 -27.55
C VAL A 296 17.66 -9.10 -27.36
N GLU A 297 18.42 -8.80 -28.41
CA GLU A 297 19.49 -7.79 -28.42
C GLU A 297 18.93 -6.41 -28.06
N GLU A 298 17.85 -6.00 -28.71
CA GLU A 298 17.17 -4.74 -28.42
C GLU A 298 16.68 -4.71 -26.95
N LEU A 299 16.12 -5.82 -26.46
CA LEU A 299 15.68 -5.92 -25.07
C LEU A 299 16.84 -5.77 -24.08
N VAL A 300 17.99 -6.39 -24.36
CA VAL A 300 19.21 -6.27 -23.54
C VAL A 300 19.71 -4.83 -23.51
N GLU A 301 19.69 -4.15 -24.67
CA GLU A 301 20.04 -2.74 -24.76
C GLU A 301 19.10 -1.85 -23.94
N TYR A 302 17.78 -2.07 -24.02
CA TYR A 302 16.81 -1.37 -23.17
C TYR A 302 17.06 -1.61 -21.69
N PHE A 303 17.37 -2.84 -21.28
CA PHE A 303 17.67 -3.15 -19.88
C PHE A 303 18.92 -2.44 -19.39
N ARG A 304 20.00 -2.40 -20.19
CA ARG A 304 21.26 -1.74 -19.85
C ARG A 304 21.14 -0.22 -19.73
N ASN A 305 20.26 0.36 -20.55
CA ASN A 305 20.00 1.79 -20.55
C ASN A 305 18.93 2.24 -19.56
N HIS A 306 18.35 1.31 -18.77
CA HIS A 306 17.27 1.62 -17.84
C HIS A 306 17.76 1.70 -16.40
N ASP A 307 17.62 2.88 -15.74
CA ASP A 307 18.14 3.16 -14.38
C ASP A 307 17.64 2.18 -13.31
N TYR A 308 16.47 1.61 -13.51
CA TYR A 308 15.82 0.72 -12.55
C TYR A 308 15.98 -0.78 -12.86
N VAL A 309 16.77 -1.14 -13.86
CA VAL A 309 17.10 -2.54 -14.16
C VAL A 309 18.56 -2.81 -13.80
N LYS A 310 18.80 -3.98 -13.23
CA LYS A 310 20.15 -4.45 -12.88
C LYS A 310 20.48 -5.68 -13.69
N GLU A 311 21.60 -5.64 -14.37
CA GLU A 311 22.25 -6.80 -14.96
C GLU A 311 23.23 -7.41 -13.96
N LYS A 312 23.22 -8.71 -13.82
CA LYS A 312 24.17 -9.49 -13.04
C LYS A 312 24.65 -10.68 -13.86
N VAL A 313 25.92 -10.73 -14.18
CA VAL A 313 26.54 -11.91 -14.79
C VAL A 313 26.47 -13.04 -13.77
N VAL A 314 25.86 -14.17 -14.13
CA VAL A 314 25.67 -15.34 -13.27
C VAL A 314 26.50 -16.53 -13.73
N GLU A 315 26.78 -16.63 -15.04
CA GLU A 315 27.72 -17.56 -15.67
C GLU A 315 28.49 -16.80 -16.78
N GLU A 316 29.50 -17.45 -17.39
CA GLU A 316 30.43 -16.76 -18.31
C GLU A 316 29.76 -15.86 -19.33
N ASN A 317 28.70 -16.38 -19.99
CA ASN A 317 27.96 -15.65 -21.03
C ASN A 317 26.51 -15.34 -20.63
N ILE A 318 26.05 -15.76 -19.45
CA ILE A 318 24.66 -15.63 -19.02
C ILE A 318 24.51 -14.51 -17.99
N SER A 319 23.68 -13.53 -18.31
CA SER A 319 23.27 -12.45 -17.44
C SER A 319 21.85 -12.63 -16.94
N SER A 320 21.65 -12.34 -15.65
CA SER A 320 20.33 -12.21 -15.02
C SER A 320 19.89 -10.77 -15.04
N PHE A 321 18.71 -10.48 -15.54
CA PHE A 321 18.09 -9.15 -15.53
C PHE A 321 16.98 -9.08 -14.49
N SER A 322 17.06 -8.08 -13.62
CA SER A 322 16.08 -7.87 -12.56
C SER A 322 15.84 -6.40 -12.27
N PHE A 323 14.61 -6.04 -11.95
CA PHE A 323 14.33 -4.69 -11.47
C PHE A 323 15.02 -4.43 -10.13
N SER A 324 15.45 -3.21 -9.92
CA SER A 324 16.17 -2.78 -8.72
C SER A 324 15.26 -2.68 -7.49
N ARG A 325 15.85 -2.56 -6.31
CA ARG A 325 15.10 -2.26 -5.08
C ARG A 325 14.48 -0.85 -5.13
N GLU A 326 15.14 0.03 -5.86
CA GLU A 326 14.71 1.40 -6.13
C GLU A 326 13.40 1.40 -6.93
N ALA A 327 13.32 0.64 -8.04
CA ALA A 327 12.08 0.46 -8.81
C ALA A 327 10.90 0.02 -7.94
N PHE A 328 11.14 -0.90 -7.01
CA PHE A 328 10.10 -1.38 -6.09
C PHE A 328 9.69 -0.30 -5.07
N ARG A 329 10.64 0.46 -4.57
CA ARG A 329 10.41 1.50 -3.57
C ARG A 329 9.71 2.72 -4.16
N GLU A 330 10.12 3.12 -5.37
CA GLU A 330 9.60 4.29 -6.09
C GLU A 330 8.39 3.94 -6.97
N ARG A 331 8.02 2.66 -7.00
CA ARG A 331 6.89 2.14 -7.79
C ARG A 331 6.98 2.42 -9.29
N VAL A 332 8.19 2.46 -9.81
CA VAL A 332 8.46 2.64 -11.24
C VAL A 332 8.21 1.33 -11.97
N TRP A 333 7.02 1.21 -12.55
CA TRP A 333 6.57 0.01 -13.25
C TRP A 333 6.14 0.34 -14.67
N ASP A 334 7.03 0.06 -15.60
CA ASP A 334 6.83 0.15 -17.02
C ASP A 334 7.04 -1.22 -17.68
N THR A 335 6.92 -1.29 -18.99
CA THR A 335 7.05 -2.55 -19.73
C THR A 335 8.45 -3.16 -19.66
N VAL A 336 9.48 -2.35 -19.39
CA VAL A 336 10.88 -2.79 -19.24
C VAL A 336 11.10 -3.37 -17.85
N THR A 337 10.80 -2.60 -16.79
CA THR A 337 10.97 -3.03 -15.40
C THR A 337 10.09 -4.23 -15.04
N MET A 338 8.85 -4.29 -15.58
CA MET A 338 7.96 -5.43 -15.36
C MET A 338 8.51 -6.73 -15.94
N ARG A 339 9.23 -6.66 -17.06
CA ARG A 339 9.85 -7.80 -17.74
C ARG A 339 11.16 -8.24 -17.11
N ALA A 340 11.88 -7.32 -16.48
CA ALA A 340 13.13 -7.61 -15.77
C ALA A 340 12.85 -8.39 -14.46
N ARG A 341 12.39 -9.65 -14.59
CA ARG A 341 12.06 -10.50 -13.45
C ARG A 341 12.23 -11.98 -13.78
N GLY A 342 13.24 -12.61 -13.20
CA GLY A 342 13.51 -14.02 -13.46
C GLY A 342 13.81 -14.28 -14.93
N LEU A 343 14.62 -13.41 -15.53
CA LEU A 343 15.00 -13.46 -16.92
C LEU A 343 16.53 -13.62 -17.01
N PHE A 344 16.94 -14.71 -17.68
CA PHE A 344 18.34 -15.06 -17.90
C PHE A 344 18.59 -15.15 -19.40
N ILE A 345 19.58 -14.39 -19.86
CA ILE A 345 19.93 -14.27 -21.29
C ILE A 345 21.40 -14.60 -21.47
N ASN A 346 21.70 -15.48 -22.43
CA ASN A 346 23.05 -15.61 -22.93
C ASN A 346 23.32 -14.41 -23.85
N THR A 347 24.16 -13.50 -23.40
CA THR A 347 24.43 -12.22 -24.09
C THR A 347 25.37 -12.35 -25.27
N SER A 348 26.02 -13.52 -25.44
CA SER A 348 26.86 -13.83 -26.61
C SER A 348 26.06 -14.37 -27.79
N THR A 349 25.01 -15.16 -27.52
CA THR A 349 24.14 -15.77 -28.55
C THR A 349 22.80 -15.06 -28.70
N SER A 350 22.46 -14.16 -27.78
CA SER A 350 21.16 -13.51 -27.67
C SER A 350 20.00 -14.47 -27.39
N ASP A 351 20.29 -15.61 -26.78
CA ASP A 351 19.27 -16.61 -26.42
C ASP A 351 18.74 -16.35 -24.99
N ILE A 352 17.42 -16.42 -24.84
CA ILE A 352 16.82 -16.49 -23.50
C ILE A 352 16.99 -17.91 -22.95
N VAL A 353 17.82 -18.06 -21.92
CA VAL A 353 18.14 -19.34 -21.30
C VAL A 353 17.03 -19.77 -20.34
N ALA A 354 16.49 -18.83 -19.55
CA ALA A 354 15.35 -19.05 -18.69
C ALA A 354 14.53 -17.79 -18.52
N ARG A 355 13.22 -17.94 -18.41
CA ARG A 355 12.27 -16.86 -18.25
C ARG A 355 11.14 -17.22 -17.28
N SER A 356 10.80 -16.27 -16.39
CA SER A 356 9.66 -16.34 -15.49
C SER A 356 8.50 -15.44 -15.96
N TYR A 357 7.51 -15.31 -15.10
CA TYR A 357 6.43 -14.33 -15.28
C TYR A 357 6.97 -12.90 -15.31
N ASP A 358 6.39 -12.07 -16.14
CA ASP A 358 6.46 -10.62 -15.97
C ASP A 358 5.90 -10.24 -14.60
N LYS A 359 6.26 -9.06 -14.07
CA LYS A 359 5.74 -8.65 -12.76
C LYS A 359 4.23 -8.41 -12.85
N PHE A 360 3.49 -9.08 -11.99
CA PHE A 360 2.07 -8.83 -11.74
C PHE A 360 1.82 -8.48 -10.26
N TYR A 361 0.69 -7.88 -9.96
CA TYR A 361 0.45 -7.11 -8.74
C TYR A 361 -0.63 -7.72 -7.86
N ASN A 362 -0.63 -7.34 -6.57
CA ASN A 362 -1.77 -7.66 -5.72
C ASN A 362 -3.00 -6.83 -6.13
N ILE A 363 -4.18 -7.35 -5.82
CA ILE A 363 -5.40 -6.58 -5.90
C ILE A 363 -5.22 -5.31 -5.04
N GLY A 364 -5.53 -4.15 -5.61
CA GLY A 364 -5.37 -2.84 -4.96
C GLY A 364 -3.95 -2.24 -5.00
N GLU A 365 -2.94 -2.96 -5.51
CA GLU A 365 -1.55 -2.47 -5.54
C GLU A 365 -1.30 -1.42 -6.65
N GLN A 366 -1.99 -1.54 -7.78
CA GLN A 366 -1.93 -0.64 -8.92
C GLN A 366 -3.33 -0.19 -9.33
N GLN A 367 -3.44 0.90 -10.05
CA GLN A 367 -4.74 1.39 -10.55
C GLN A 367 -5.50 0.29 -11.31
N ALA A 368 -4.84 -0.38 -12.25
CA ALA A 368 -5.44 -1.46 -13.04
C ALA A 368 -5.89 -2.67 -12.20
N THR A 369 -5.37 -2.84 -10.98
CA THR A 369 -5.68 -3.99 -10.11
C THR A 369 -6.59 -3.64 -8.94
N ARG A 370 -7.17 -2.43 -8.88
CA ARG A 370 -8.20 -2.08 -7.90
C ARG A 370 -9.49 -2.80 -8.21
N ILE A 371 -10.28 -3.05 -7.19
CA ILE A 371 -11.57 -3.77 -7.35
C ILE A 371 -12.46 -3.08 -8.40
N ALA A 372 -12.62 -1.76 -8.34
CA ALA A 372 -13.41 -1.02 -9.32
C ALA A 372 -12.85 -1.13 -10.75
N SER A 373 -11.51 -1.08 -10.90
CA SER A 373 -10.87 -1.24 -12.20
C SER A 373 -10.93 -2.68 -12.71
N LEU A 374 -10.86 -3.67 -11.82
CA LEU A 374 -10.95 -5.08 -12.19
C LEU A 374 -12.30 -5.44 -12.79
N GLN A 375 -13.37 -4.76 -12.39
CA GLN A 375 -14.70 -4.92 -13.00
C GLN A 375 -14.69 -4.69 -14.50
N ASN A 376 -13.87 -3.74 -14.97
CA ASN A 376 -13.75 -3.39 -16.37
C ASN A 376 -12.59 -4.10 -17.09
N ASN A 377 -11.55 -4.50 -16.34
CA ASN A 377 -10.31 -5.02 -16.91
C ASN A 377 -10.31 -6.55 -17.03
N LEU A 378 -11.04 -7.27 -16.15
CA LEU A 378 -11.06 -8.73 -16.19
C LEU A 378 -11.88 -9.26 -17.36
N LYS A 379 -11.28 -10.17 -18.10
CA LYS A 379 -11.91 -10.92 -19.19
C LYS A 379 -12.31 -12.31 -18.68
N PHE A 380 -13.61 -12.55 -18.60
CA PHE A 380 -14.12 -13.84 -18.13
C PHE A 380 -14.08 -14.93 -19.22
N PRO A 381 -13.94 -16.23 -18.84
CA PRO A 381 -13.78 -16.73 -17.48
C PRO A 381 -12.43 -16.37 -16.86
N VAL A 382 -12.40 -16.29 -15.51
CA VAL A 382 -11.16 -16.19 -14.75
C VAL A 382 -10.90 -17.46 -13.97
N SER A 383 -9.67 -17.94 -14.00
CA SER A 383 -9.23 -19.10 -13.22
C SER A 383 -8.54 -18.63 -11.94
N VAL A 384 -8.86 -19.27 -10.83
CA VAL A 384 -8.28 -19.01 -9.51
C VAL A 384 -7.38 -20.17 -9.14
N TYR A 385 -6.12 -19.87 -8.85
CA TYR A 385 -5.11 -20.86 -8.45
C TYR A 385 -4.66 -20.58 -7.02
N LYS A 386 -4.45 -21.65 -6.25
CA LYS A 386 -3.83 -21.56 -4.94
C LYS A 386 -2.41 -21.02 -5.08
N LYS A 387 -2.06 -20.04 -4.26
CA LYS A 387 -0.70 -19.53 -4.21
C LYS A 387 0.06 -20.23 -3.09
N GLU A 388 1.01 -21.05 -3.48
CA GLU A 388 1.94 -21.69 -2.55
C GLU A 388 2.95 -20.67 -1.98
N ASN A 389 3.61 -21.01 -0.87
CA ASN A 389 4.49 -20.11 -0.13
C ASN A 389 5.91 -20.67 -0.02
N GLY A 390 6.67 -20.50 -1.05
CA GLY A 390 8.07 -20.86 -1.16
C GLY A 390 8.86 -19.78 -1.90
N TYR A 391 9.83 -20.20 -2.69
CA TYR A 391 10.59 -19.35 -3.60
C TYR A 391 10.53 -19.86 -5.04
N LEU A 392 10.79 -18.96 -5.99
CA LEU A 392 10.71 -19.27 -7.42
C LEU A 392 11.93 -20.05 -7.86
N GLY A 393 11.72 -21.25 -8.42
CA GLY A 393 12.70 -22.06 -9.15
C GLY A 393 12.43 -22.01 -10.65
N LEU A 394 13.47 -21.88 -11.46
CA LEU A 394 13.37 -21.87 -12.93
C LEU A 394 14.24 -22.98 -13.48
N LEU A 395 13.65 -23.80 -14.36
CA LEU A 395 14.34 -24.80 -15.13
C LEU A 395 14.27 -24.43 -16.60
N GLY A 396 15.35 -23.91 -17.12
CA GLY A 396 15.53 -23.54 -18.51
C GLY A 396 16.47 -24.50 -19.26
N TYR A 397 16.90 -24.07 -20.42
CA TYR A 397 17.83 -24.80 -21.27
C TYR A 397 18.84 -23.84 -21.88
N ASP A 398 20.11 -24.15 -21.72
CA ASP A 398 21.20 -23.42 -22.37
C ASP A 398 21.59 -24.13 -23.67
N ALA A 399 21.42 -23.41 -24.78
CA ALA A 399 21.71 -23.95 -26.12
C ALA A 399 23.22 -24.04 -26.39
N GLU A 400 24.03 -23.18 -25.77
CA GLU A 400 25.49 -23.13 -25.95
C GLU A 400 26.16 -24.38 -25.32
N THR A 401 25.76 -24.74 -24.10
CA THR A 401 26.29 -25.89 -23.39
C THR A 401 25.50 -27.18 -23.67
N ASN A 402 24.32 -27.07 -24.26
CA ASN A 402 23.33 -28.11 -24.43
C ASN A 402 22.95 -28.77 -23.10
N GLU A 403 22.81 -27.98 -22.00
CA GLU A 403 22.50 -28.46 -20.66
C GLU A 403 21.22 -27.81 -20.09
N LEU A 404 20.64 -28.46 -19.07
CA LEU A 404 19.56 -27.88 -18.27
C LEU A 404 20.13 -26.74 -17.39
N PHE A 405 19.43 -25.61 -17.38
CA PHE A 405 19.79 -24.45 -16.59
C PHE A 405 18.88 -24.31 -15.38
N PHE A 406 19.43 -24.51 -14.18
CA PHE A 406 18.72 -24.36 -12.91
C PHE A 406 19.02 -22.99 -12.29
N SER A 407 17.99 -22.27 -11.88
CA SER A 407 18.17 -21.00 -11.19
C SER A 407 17.05 -20.71 -10.19
N SER A 408 17.35 -19.85 -9.24
CA SER A 408 16.34 -19.11 -8.50
C SER A 408 15.85 -17.90 -9.32
N LYS A 409 15.06 -17.02 -8.75
CA LYS A 409 14.55 -15.82 -9.45
C LYS A 409 15.68 -14.92 -10.04
N THR A 410 16.87 -14.88 -9.46
CA THR A 410 17.92 -13.92 -9.82
C THR A 410 19.33 -14.50 -9.86
N ALA A 411 19.50 -15.79 -9.60
CA ALA A 411 20.82 -16.42 -9.49
C ALA A 411 20.76 -17.89 -9.90
N SER A 412 21.78 -18.35 -10.66
CA SER A 412 22.00 -19.76 -11.00
C SER A 412 22.93 -20.47 -10.00
N LYS A 413 23.61 -19.69 -9.14
CA LYS A 413 24.51 -20.20 -8.09
C LYS A 413 24.07 -19.72 -6.72
N GLY A 414 24.45 -20.47 -5.69
CA GLY A 414 24.10 -20.21 -4.30
C GLY A 414 22.90 -21.02 -3.80
N PRO A 415 22.61 -20.94 -2.49
CA PRO A 415 21.78 -21.94 -1.80
C PRO A 415 20.44 -22.23 -2.47
N PHE A 416 19.70 -21.21 -2.88
CA PHE A 416 18.37 -21.40 -3.46
C PHE A 416 18.37 -22.13 -4.81
N ALA A 417 19.35 -21.86 -5.67
CA ALA A 417 19.48 -22.54 -6.95
C ALA A 417 20.00 -23.98 -6.76
N GLU A 418 20.95 -24.16 -5.86
CA GLU A 418 21.53 -25.47 -5.53
C GLU A 418 20.49 -26.38 -4.87
N TRP A 419 19.77 -25.91 -3.85
CA TRP A 419 18.67 -26.65 -3.19
C TRP A 419 17.56 -27.04 -4.17
N PHE A 420 17.19 -26.13 -5.08
CA PHE A 420 16.23 -26.45 -6.13
C PHE A 420 16.75 -27.58 -7.03
N LYS A 421 18.00 -27.46 -7.51
CA LYS A 421 18.62 -28.48 -8.37
C LYS A 421 18.73 -29.83 -7.65
N GLU A 422 19.21 -29.84 -6.41
CA GLU A 422 19.33 -31.04 -5.59
C GLU A 422 17.97 -31.76 -5.46
N LEU A 423 16.96 -31.05 -4.99
CA LEU A 423 15.62 -31.60 -4.78
C LEU A 423 14.97 -32.05 -6.09
N PHE A 424 15.17 -31.30 -7.19
CA PHE A 424 14.62 -31.66 -8.50
C PHE A 424 15.27 -32.91 -9.04
N VAL A 425 16.59 -33.01 -8.98
CA VAL A 425 17.33 -34.20 -9.43
C VAL A 425 16.98 -35.41 -8.57
N GLU A 426 16.89 -35.26 -7.26
CA GLU A 426 16.47 -36.33 -6.36
C GLU A 426 15.10 -36.90 -6.76
N LYS A 427 14.12 -36.06 -7.01
CA LYS A 427 12.74 -36.48 -7.31
C LYS A 427 12.55 -36.96 -8.77
N TYR A 428 13.29 -36.39 -9.73
CA TYR A 428 12.99 -36.52 -11.16
C TYR A 428 14.18 -36.93 -12.01
N SER A 429 15.23 -37.57 -11.43
CA SER A 429 16.45 -38.00 -12.15
C SER A 429 16.18 -38.83 -13.40
N SER A 430 15.19 -39.74 -13.35
CA SER A 430 14.80 -40.58 -14.49
C SER A 430 14.11 -39.84 -15.64
N ARG A 431 13.75 -38.58 -15.47
CA ARG A 431 13.04 -37.76 -16.46
C ARG A 431 13.86 -36.61 -17.01
N LEU A 432 15.09 -36.41 -16.55
CA LEU A 432 15.91 -35.25 -16.92
C LEU A 432 16.15 -35.14 -18.42
N ASP A 433 16.43 -36.23 -19.09
CA ASP A 433 16.69 -36.25 -20.55
C ASP A 433 15.41 -35.92 -21.34
N ASP A 434 14.27 -36.46 -20.93
CA ASP A 434 12.97 -36.18 -21.55
C ASP A 434 12.59 -34.70 -21.34
N ILE A 435 12.77 -34.19 -20.13
CA ILE A 435 12.51 -32.76 -19.80
C ILE A 435 13.46 -31.88 -20.59
N LYS A 436 14.74 -32.20 -20.70
CA LYS A 436 15.71 -31.45 -21.49
C LYS A 436 15.30 -31.40 -22.97
N ALA A 437 14.93 -32.54 -23.55
CA ALA A 437 14.45 -32.63 -24.93
C ALA A 437 13.18 -31.77 -25.13
N TYR A 438 12.25 -31.80 -24.18
CA TYR A 438 11.03 -31.00 -24.21
C TYR A 438 11.34 -29.52 -24.18
N LEU A 439 12.15 -29.04 -23.21
CA LEU A 439 12.50 -27.62 -23.06
C LEU A 439 13.25 -27.08 -24.27
N LYS A 440 14.12 -27.89 -24.86
CA LYS A 440 14.82 -27.55 -26.11
C LYS A 440 13.84 -27.39 -27.27
N THR A 441 12.98 -28.41 -27.49
CA THR A 441 12.06 -28.46 -28.65
C THR A 441 10.96 -27.39 -28.54
N GLN A 442 10.42 -27.16 -27.34
CA GLN A 442 9.34 -26.22 -27.12
C GLN A 442 9.82 -24.79 -26.91
N ASN A 443 11.13 -24.54 -26.87
CA ASN A 443 11.72 -23.25 -26.54
C ASN A 443 11.10 -22.66 -25.26
N ALA A 444 11.11 -23.41 -24.15
CA ALA A 444 10.35 -23.09 -22.96
C ALA A 444 11.18 -23.17 -21.67
N THR A 445 10.68 -22.55 -20.62
CA THR A 445 11.14 -22.63 -19.24
C THR A 445 10.02 -23.22 -18.37
N MET A 446 10.31 -24.19 -17.54
CA MET A 446 9.43 -24.64 -16.47
C MET A 446 9.65 -23.76 -15.24
N VAL A 447 8.57 -23.23 -14.69
CA VAL A 447 8.57 -22.33 -13.54
C VAL A 447 7.93 -23.01 -12.34
N PHE A 448 8.64 -23.03 -11.22
CA PHE A 448 8.23 -23.76 -10.02
C PHE A 448 8.14 -22.85 -8.80
N GLU A 449 7.28 -23.21 -7.84
CA GLU A 449 7.41 -22.81 -6.44
C GLU A 449 8.14 -23.94 -5.70
N VAL A 450 9.28 -23.62 -5.10
CA VAL A 450 10.11 -24.54 -4.33
C VAL A 450 9.87 -24.27 -2.85
N ILE A 451 9.49 -25.30 -2.12
CA ILE A 451 9.10 -25.24 -0.71
C ILE A 451 10.02 -26.15 0.08
N LEU A 452 10.79 -25.59 0.99
CA LEU A 452 11.79 -26.27 1.83
C LEU A 452 11.57 -25.84 3.28
N PRO A 453 10.62 -26.47 4.02
CA PRO A 453 10.23 -26.04 5.35
C PRO A 453 11.37 -25.92 6.35
N GLU A 454 12.38 -26.79 6.27
CA GLU A 454 13.53 -26.77 7.18
C GLU A 454 14.63 -25.78 6.74
N LYS A 455 14.95 -25.77 5.43
CA LYS A 455 16.04 -24.93 4.89
C LYS A 455 15.63 -23.46 4.72
N ASP A 456 14.37 -23.20 4.35
CA ASP A 456 13.82 -21.86 4.09
C ASP A 456 12.39 -21.71 4.63
N PRO A 457 12.19 -21.68 5.96
CA PRO A 457 10.88 -21.56 6.56
C PRO A 457 10.26 -20.18 6.28
N HIS A 458 9.16 -20.20 5.55
CA HIS A 458 8.40 -18.98 5.20
C HIS A 458 7.36 -18.60 6.28
N ILE A 459 6.09 -18.42 5.87
CA ILE A 459 4.99 -18.05 6.76
C ILE A 459 4.00 -19.19 6.94
N ILE A 460 3.76 -19.93 5.84
CA ILE A 460 2.85 -21.07 5.82
C ILE A 460 3.63 -22.32 6.18
N GLU A 461 3.03 -23.17 7.01
CA GLU A 461 3.61 -24.42 7.45
C GLU A 461 3.37 -25.53 6.43
N TYR A 462 4.42 -26.21 6.06
CA TYR A 462 4.40 -27.40 5.23
C TYR A 462 5.10 -28.55 5.95
N MET A 463 4.66 -29.77 5.72
CA MET A 463 5.18 -30.96 6.42
C MET A 463 6.34 -31.61 5.67
N GLU A 464 6.55 -31.27 4.41
CA GLU A 464 7.55 -31.90 3.54
C GLU A 464 8.05 -30.95 2.46
N ASP A 465 9.22 -31.29 1.88
CA ASP A 465 9.80 -30.57 0.76
C ASP A 465 8.99 -30.80 -0.52
N LYS A 466 8.60 -29.70 -1.19
CA LYS A 466 7.77 -29.73 -2.40
C LYS A 466 8.35 -28.90 -3.54
N ILE A 467 8.08 -29.36 -4.75
CA ILE A 467 8.30 -28.61 -5.99
C ILE A 467 6.99 -28.61 -6.76
N VAL A 468 6.36 -27.46 -6.91
CA VAL A 468 5.07 -27.31 -7.59
C VAL A 468 5.27 -26.60 -8.92
N LEU A 469 4.93 -27.24 -10.03
CA LEU A 469 4.97 -26.64 -11.36
C LEU A 469 3.89 -25.56 -11.48
N LEU A 470 4.32 -24.30 -11.58
CA LEU A 470 3.42 -23.16 -11.69
C LEU A 470 3.01 -22.90 -13.13
N ASP A 471 3.98 -22.99 -14.06
CA ASP A 471 3.71 -22.72 -15.49
C ASP A 471 4.87 -23.21 -16.37
N ILE A 472 4.61 -23.28 -17.67
CA ILE A 472 5.61 -23.48 -18.72
C ILE A 472 5.52 -22.27 -19.64
N ILE A 473 6.59 -21.47 -19.68
CA ILE A 473 6.64 -20.16 -20.33
C ILE A 473 7.61 -20.22 -21.52
N LYS A 474 7.21 -19.72 -22.68
CA LYS A 474 8.08 -19.62 -23.87
C LYS A 474 9.27 -18.69 -23.61
N ARG A 475 10.46 -19.07 -24.09
CA ARG A 475 11.69 -18.28 -23.99
C ARG A 475 11.75 -17.26 -25.11
N GLU A 476 10.79 -16.32 -25.08
CA GLU A 476 10.61 -15.28 -26.06
C GLU A 476 10.48 -13.91 -25.36
N VAL A 477 10.69 -12.83 -26.09
CA VAL A 477 10.53 -11.46 -25.57
C VAL A 477 9.08 -11.22 -25.14
N SER A 478 8.09 -11.65 -25.90
CA SER A 478 6.68 -11.58 -25.51
C SER A 478 6.33 -12.67 -24.50
N PHE A 479 5.46 -12.34 -23.54
CA PHE A 479 5.02 -13.32 -22.54
C PHE A 479 3.99 -14.27 -23.15
N GLU A 480 4.33 -15.56 -23.16
CA GLU A 480 3.44 -16.63 -23.58
C GLU A 480 3.64 -17.85 -22.67
N SER A 481 2.55 -18.44 -22.20
CA SER A 481 2.58 -19.64 -21.38
C SER A 481 1.49 -20.63 -21.81
N LEU A 482 1.62 -21.88 -21.40
CA LEU A 482 0.62 -22.92 -21.69
C LEU A 482 -0.71 -22.60 -20.99
N ASP A 483 -1.81 -23.08 -21.58
CA ASP A 483 -3.07 -23.17 -20.86
C ASP A 483 -2.99 -24.23 -19.74
N TYR A 484 -3.96 -24.21 -18.83
CA TYR A 484 -3.93 -25.08 -17.66
C TYR A 484 -4.08 -26.57 -18.00
N THR A 485 -4.86 -26.89 -19.04
CA THR A 485 -5.07 -28.29 -19.47
C THR A 485 -3.78 -28.88 -20.03
N ALA A 486 -3.10 -28.12 -20.90
CA ALA A 486 -1.80 -28.52 -21.43
C ALA A 486 -0.74 -28.58 -20.31
N LEU A 487 -0.75 -27.69 -19.35
CA LEU A 487 0.13 -27.72 -18.19
C LEU A 487 -0.04 -29.01 -17.37
N CYS A 488 -1.29 -29.38 -17.06
CA CYS A 488 -1.59 -30.63 -16.35
C CYS A 488 -1.13 -31.87 -17.15
N PHE A 489 -1.40 -31.91 -18.45
CA PHE A 489 -0.97 -33.01 -19.32
C PHE A 489 0.56 -33.18 -19.28
N ILE A 490 1.32 -32.08 -19.38
CA ILE A 490 2.79 -32.14 -19.30
C ILE A 490 3.25 -32.53 -17.90
N GLY A 491 2.58 -32.03 -16.85
CA GLY A 491 2.82 -32.42 -15.46
C GLY A 491 2.68 -33.93 -15.28
N ASP A 492 1.60 -34.51 -15.78
CA ASP A 492 1.35 -35.96 -15.72
C ASP A 492 2.41 -36.77 -16.49
N CYS A 493 2.82 -36.29 -17.69
CA CYS A 493 3.85 -36.94 -18.49
C CYS A 493 5.20 -37.07 -17.77
N PHE A 494 5.58 -36.04 -16.99
CA PHE A 494 6.84 -36.00 -16.26
C PHE A 494 6.72 -36.36 -14.78
N GLY A 495 5.50 -36.59 -14.28
CA GLY A 495 5.22 -36.87 -12.87
C GLY A 495 5.41 -35.66 -11.96
N LEU A 496 5.23 -34.45 -12.48
CA LEU A 496 5.39 -33.18 -11.75
C LEU A 496 4.08 -32.78 -11.05
N GLU A 497 4.17 -32.36 -9.80
CA GLU A 497 3.03 -31.74 -9.09
C GLU A 497 2.72 -30.39 -9.72
N VAL A 498 1.47 -30.19 -10.19
CA VAL A 498 1.03 -28.96 -10.85
C VAL A 498 0.26 -28.08 -9.87
N LYS A 499 0.33 -26.76 -10.04
CA LYS A 499 -0.44 -25.80 -9.25
C LYS A 499 -1.93 -26.15 -9.20
N GLU A 500 -2.54 -26.02 -8.03
CA GLU A 500 -3.96 -26.31 -7.80
C GLU A 500 -4.85 -25.23 -8.39
N LYS A 501 -5.80 -25.60 -9.28
CA LYS A 501 -6.90 -24.74 -9.71
C LYS A 501 -8.06 -24.90 -8.74
N VAL A 502 -8.35 -23.83 -7.98
CA VAL A 502 -9.37 -23.84 -6.93
C VAL A 502 -10.77 -23.73 -7.51
N CYS A 503 -10.97 -22.81 -8.46
CA CYS A 503 -12.24 -22.60 -9.14
C CYS A 503 -12.06 -21.84 -10.45
N GLU A 504 -13.14 -21.80 -11.23
CA GLU A 504 -13.31 -20.95 -12.40
C GLU A 504 -14.55 -20.09 -12.19
N LEU A 505 -14.46 -18.80 -12.51
CA LEU A 505 -15.50 -17.82 -12.30
C LEU A 505 -15.87 -17.20 -13.66
N ASN A 506 -17.14 -17.19 -14.00
CA ASN A 506 -17.60 -16.87 -15.35
C ASN A 506 -18.14 -15.45 -15.48
N SER A 507 -18.25 -14.71 -14.36
CA SER A 507 -18.79 -13.37 -14.33
C SER A 507 -18.17 -12.53 -13.22
N TRP A 508 -18.29 -11.20 -13.36
CA TRP A 508 -17.91 -10.27 -12.30
C TRP A 508 -18.66 -10.54 -10.98
N HIS A 509 -19.93 -10.88 -11.04
CA HIS A 509 -20.73 -11.19 -9.86
C HIS A 509 -20.17 -12.40 -9.08
N GLU A 510 -19.84 -13.49 -9.79
CA GLU A 510 -19.21 -14.66 -9.18
C GLU A 510 -17.83 -14.32 -8.60
N PHE A 511 -17.02 -13.54 -9.34
CA PHE A 511 -15.71 -13.09 -8.88
C PHE A 511 -15.81 -12.26 -7.61
N TYR A 512 -16.70 -11.27 -7.57
CA TYR A 512 -16.84 -10.39 -6.42
C TYR A 512 -17.36 -11.15 -5.18
N LYS A 513 -18.32 -12.04 -5.36
CA LYS A 513 -18.84 -12.90 -4.29
C LYS A 513 -17.75 -13.81 -3.72
N TRP A 514 -16.95 -14.42 -4.58
CA TRP A 514 -15.78 -15.22 -4.16
C TRP A 514 -14.76 -14.34 -3.44
N TYR A 515 -14.38 -13.21 -4.01
CA TYR A 515 -13.42 -12.26 -3.42
C TYR A 515 -13.86 -11.81 -2.02
N ASP A 516 -15.09 -11.42 -1.84
CA ASP A 516 -15.65 -10.99 -0.56
C ASP A 516 -15.58 -12.12 0.49
N SER A 517 -15.86 -13.36 0.08
CA SER A 517 -15.82 -14.53 0.96
C SER A 517 -14.42 -14.88 1.48
N VAL A 518 -13.37 -14.56 0.72
CA VAL A 518 -11.98 -14.95 1.07
C VAL A 518 -11.12 -13.77 1.54
N SER A 519 -11.36 -12.56 1.08
CA SER A 519 -10.47 -11.39 1.32
C SER A 519 -10.36 -10.98 2.79
N ASN A 520 -11.38 -11.24 3.59
CA ASN A 520 -11.43 -10.95 5.02
C ASN A 520 -11.41 -12.21 5.90
N ASN A 521 -11.27 -13.39 5.31
CA ASN A 521 -11.33 -14.66 6.05
C ASN A 521 -9.96 -15.03 6.62
N PHE A 522 -9.80 -14.87 7.94
CA PHE A 522 -8.57 -15.21 8.66
C PHE A 522 -8.37 -16.72 8.86
N SER A 523 -9.41 -17.53 8.71
CA SER A 523 -9.34 -18.98 8.91
C SER A 523 -8.70 -19.73 7.75
N ILE A 524 -8.42 -19.04 6.64
CA ILE A 524 -7.77 -19.65 5.48
C ILE A 524 -6.25 -19.53 5.64
N GLU A 525 -5.58 -20.64 5.93
CA GLU A 525 -4.18 -20.70 6.36
C GLU A 525 -3.19 -20.95 5.22
N HIS A 526 -3.37 -20.34 4.06
CA HIS A 526 -2.36 -20.35 2.99
C HIS A 526 -2.02 -18.92 2.52
N GLU A 527 -1.02 -18.77 1.63
CA GLU A 527 -0.53 -17.43 1.25
C GLU A 527 -1.62 -16.60 0.57
N GLY A 528 -2.39 -17.22 -0.31
CA GLY A 528 -3.40 -16.52 -1.08
C GLY A 528 -3.75 -17.22 -2.39
N TYR A 529 -4.10 -16.40 -3.38
CA TYR A 529 -4.50 -16.88 -4.70
C TYR A 529 -3.82 -16.08 -5.81
N VAL A 530 -3.62 -16.73 -6.95
CA VAL A 530 -3.33 -16.09 -8.23
C VAL A 530 -4.57 -16.22 -9.10
N ILE A 531 -5.05 -15.11 -9.61
CA ILE A 531 -6.20 -15.02 -10.51
C ILE A 531 -5.66 -14.69 -11.90
N ARG A 532 -6.06 -15.49 -12.89
CA ARG A 532 -5.69 -15.29 -14.30
C ARG A 532 -6.95 -15.26 -15.15
N ASP A 533 -7.10 -14.23 -15.94
CA ASP A 533 -8.23 -14.08 -16.85
C ASP A 533 -7.97 -14.76 -18.22
N SER A 534 -9.01 -14.81 -19.05
CA SER A 534 -8.93 -15.40 -20.40
C SER A 534 -8.00 -14.62 -21.36
N GLY A 535 -7.60 -13.38 -21.02
CA GLY A 535 -6.66 -12.56 -21.76
C GLY A 535 -5.22 -12.63 -21.21
N ASN A 536 -4.93 -13.54 -20.28
CA ASN A 536 -3.65 -13.67 -19.57
C ASN A 536 -3.29 -12.52 -18.62
N PHE A 537 -4.23 -11.64 -18.30
CA PHE A 537 -4.05 -10.66 -17.23
C PHE A 537 -4.07 -11.36 -15.88
N MET A 538 -3.06 -11.07 -15.04
CA MET A 538 -2.88 -11.74 -13.76
C MET A 538 -2.86 -10.76 -12.60
N VAL A 539 -3.55 -11.13 -11.53
CA VAL A 539 -3.47 -10.47 -10.23
C VAL A 539 -3.32 -11.50 -9.12
N LYS A 540 -2.87 -11.07 -7.95
CA LYS A 540 -2.76 -11.93 -6.78
C LYS A 540 -3.50 -11.33 -5.60
N LEU A 541 -4.09 -12.19 -4.79
CA LEU A 541 -4.73 -11.86 -3.53
C LEU A 541 -3.96 -12.54 -2.41
N LYS A 542 -3.40 -11.76 -1.48
CA LYS A 542 -2.77 -12.26 -0.27
C LYS A 542 -3.75 -12.23 0.88
N LEU A 543 -3.91 -13.36 1.54
CA LEU A 543 -4.93 -13.55 2.56
C LEU A 543 -4.57 -12.90 3.91
N PRO A 544 -5.58 -12.61 4.76
CA PRO A 544 -5.38 -11.97 6.06
C PRO A 544 -4.43 -12.73 6.98
N TYR A 545 -4.56 -14.06 7.05
CA TYR A 545 -3.68 -14.93 7.83
C TYR A 545 -2.20 -14.75 7.44
N TYR A 546 -1.88 -14.86 6.15
CA TYR A 546 -0.52 -14.68 5.67
C TYR A 546 0.00 -13.26 5.95
N ASN A 547 -0.80 -12.23 5.66
CA ASN A 547 -0.41 -10.84 5.85
C ASN A 547 -0.14 -10.54 7.34
N PHE A 548 -0.96 -11.10 8.22
CA PHE A 548 -0.78 -10.99 9.67
C PHE A 548 0.56 -11.59 10.11
N TRP A 549 0.82 -12.87 9.81
CA TRP A 549 2.03 -13.54 10.25
C TRP A 549 3.29 -13.01 9.57
N LYS A 550 3.20 -12.52 8.34
CA LYS A 550 4.28 -11.77 7.69
C LYS A 550 4.63 -10.50 8.44
N LYS A 551 3.63 -9.76 8.93
CA LYS A 551 3.84 -8.58 9.77
C LYS A 551 4.45 -8.97 11.12
N MET A 552 3.99 -10.06 11.73
CA MET A 552 4.54 -10.57 12.99
C MET A 552 6.00 -10.98 12.86
N ARG A 553 6.42 -11.57 11.73
CA ARG A 553 7.82 -11.86 11.42
C ARG A 553 8.68 -10.58 11.48
N THR A 554 8.22 -9.51 10.86
CA THR A 554 8.94 -8.22 10.91
C THR A 554 9.01 -7.65 12.33
N ILE A 555 7.96 -7.81 13.12
CA ILE A 555 7.91 -7.37 14.53
C ILE A 555 8.88 -8.21 15.37
N LYS A 556 8.90 -9.52 15.20
CA LYS A 556 9.84 -10.44 15.81
C LYS A 556 11.29 -9.97 15.57
N ASP A 557 11.66 -9.66 14.33
CA ASP A 557 13.01 -9.21 13.99
C ASP A 557 13.37 -7.87 14.67
N ARG A 558 12.41 -6.97 14.85
CA ARG A 558 12.61 -5.73 15.60
C ARG A 558 12.78 -5.97 17.10
N VAL A 559 11.99 -6.86 17.70
CA VAL A 559 12.12 -7.23 19.12
C VAL A 559 13.45 -7.92 19.37
N ALA A 560 13.80 -8.92 18.56
CA ALA A 560 15.08 -9.64 18.65
C ALA A 560 16.30 -8.72 18.47
N GLY A 561 16.18 -7.65 17.71
CA GLY A 561 17.22 -6.64 17.50
C GLY A 561 17.20 -5.47 18.50
N ASN A 562 16.52 -5.59 19.64
CA ASN A 562 16.33 -4.52 20.64
C ASN A 562 15.74 -3.21 20.09
N ARG A 563 14.95 -3.31 19.02
CA ARG A 563 14.27 -2.19 18.36
C ARG A 563 12.75 -2.21 18.56
N ALA A 564 12.29 -2.80 19.66
CA ALA A 564 10.87 -2.91 20.00
C ALA A 564 10.17 -1.54 20.09
N HIS A 565 10.89 -0.47 20.45
CA HIS A 565 10.39 0.91 20.49
C HIS A 565 9.98 1.45 19.11
N LEU A 566 10.50 0.86 18.02
CA LEU A 566 10.11 1.21 16.65
C LEU A 566 8.80 0.51 16.20
N VAL A 567 8.26 -0.37 17.04
CA VAL A 567 6.94 -0.97 16.81
C VAL A 567 5.90 0.02 17.31
N ASN A 568 5.17 0.65 16.39
CA ASN A 568 4.12 1.61 16.71
C ASN A 568 2.99 0.90 17.48
N SER A 569 3.01 0.99 18.79
CA SER A 569 2.00 0.41 19.70
C SER A 569 0.68 1.20 19.73
N GLY A 570 0.63 2.37 19.10
CA GLY A 570 -0.54 3.27 19.09
C GLY A 570 -1.50 3.09 17.92
N ALA A 571 -1.13 2.36 16.87
CA ALA A 571 -2.08 2.04 15.81
C ALA A 571 -2.85 0.79 16.21
N MET A 572 -4.18 0.88 16.29
CA MET A 572 -5.13 -0.18 16.61
C MET A 572 -4.71 -1.55 16.05
N LEU A 573 -3.98 -2.27 16.87
CA LEU A 573 -3.55 -3.62 16.55
C LEU A 573 -4.64 -4.56 17.06
N SER A 574 -4.96 -5.59 16.30
CA SER A 574 -5.94 -6.59 16.75
C SER A 574 -5.52 -7.16 18.13
N PRO A 575 -6.44 -7.65 18.96
CA PRO A 575 -6.11 -8.29 20.24
C PRO A 575 -5.02 -9.37 20.10
N LEU A 576 -5.08 -10.17 19.05
CA LEU A 576 -4.07 -11.20 18.74
C LEU A 576 -2.69 -10.59 18.53
N HIS A 577 -2.59 -9.47 17.81
CA HIS A 577 -1.33 -8.77 17.58
C HIS A 577 -0.70 -8.31 18.90
N ASN A 578 -1.48 -7.68 19.77
CA ASN A 578 -0.98 -7.19 21.05
C ASN A 578 -0.53 -8.36 21.94
N ARG A 579 -1.32 -9.44 22.04
CA ARG A 579 -0.95 -10.63 22.81
C ARG A 579 0.37 -11.22 22.30
N PHE A 580 0.50 -11.41 21.00
CA PHE A 580 1.74 -11.97 20.41
C PHE A 580 2.94 -11.03 20.60
N PHE A 581 2.76 -9.71 20.42
CA PHE A 581 3.83 -8.73 20.63
C PHE A 581 4.34 -8.71 22.08
N TYR A 582 3.43 -8.71 23.05
CA TYR A 582 3.82 -8.77 24.47
C TYR A 582 4.44 -10.12 24.85
N TRP A 583 3.98 -11.21 24.24
CA TRP A 583 4.60 -12.52 24.40
C TRP A 583 6.04 -12.52 23.84
N LEU A 584 6.28 -12.00 22.64
CA LEU A 584 7.61 -11.85 22.08
C LEU A 584 8.57 -11.07 22.99
N LYS A 585 8.09 -10.00 23.63
CA LYS A 585 8.90 -9.20 24.55
C LYS A 585 9.36 -9.95 25.81
N LYS A 586 8.67 -11.00 26.17
CA LYS A 586 9.05 -11.87 27.32
C LYS A 586 10.08 -12.93 26.93
N GLN A 587 10.26 -13.19 25.65
CA GLN A 587 11.16 -14.24 25.17
C GLN A 587 12.62 -13.77 25.10
N PRO A 588 13.61 -14.68 25.33
CA PRO A 588 15.03 -14.37 25.13
C PRO A 588 15.34 -13.95 23.71
N SER A 589 16.20 -12.92 23.54
CA SER A 589 16.58 -12.40 22.23
C SER A 589 17.20 -13.46 21.32
N GLU A 590 17.98 -14.37 21.86
CA GLU A 590 18.64 -15.47 21.16
C GLU A 590 17.61 -16.46 20.61
N TYR A 591 16.67 -16.88 21.44
CA TYR A 591 15.53 -17.73 21.03
C TYR A 591 14.75 -17.09 19.88
N LEU A 592 14.47 -15.77 19.94
CA LEU A 592 13.78 -15.06 18.87
C LEU A 592 14.58 -15.02 17.57
N LYS A 593 15.91 -14.89 17.62
CA LYS A 593 16.76 -14.85 16.44
C LYS A 593 16.82 -16.19 15.73
N GLU A 594 16.93 -17.28 16.48
CA GLU A 594 17.08 -18.64 15.96
C GLU A 594 15.77 -19.27 15.51
N SER A 595 14.63 -18.83 16.08
CA SER A 595 13.34 -19.43 15.79
C SER A 595 12.67 -18.83 14.55
N SER A 596 12.07 -19.71 13.72
CA SER A 596 11.19 -19.28 12.63
C SER A 596 9.90 -18.68 13.18
N ILE A 597 9.19 -17.90 12.36
CA ILE A 597 7.88 -17.34 12.77
C ILE A 597 6.84 -18.46 12.95
N ILE A 598 6.96 -19.57 12.24
CA ILE A 598 6.10 -20.75 12.39
C ILE A 598 6.27 -21.35 13.79
N LYS A 599 7.52 -21.61 14.18
CA LYS A 599 7.84 -22.13 15.52
C LYS A 599 7.29 -21.21 16.62
N LEU A 600 7.57 -19.91 16.53
CA LEU A 600 7.10 -18.94 17.52
C LEU A 600 5.56 -18.85 17.58
N ARG A 601 4.88 -18.97 16.44
CA ARG A 601 3.43 -19.05 16.38
C ARG A 601 2.91 -20.27 17.12
N ASN A 602 3.49 -21.43 16.87
CA ASN A 602 3.07 -22.69 17.47
C ASN A 602 3.32 -22.70 18.98
N ASP A 603 4.48 -22.22 19.43
CA ASP A 603 4.82 -22.09 20.85
C ASP A 603 3.88 -21.09 21.55
N PHE A 604 3.57 -19.95 20.94
CA PHE A 604 2.62 -18.98 21.45
C PHE A 604 1.22 -19.58 21.65
N TYR A 605 0.68 -20.28 20.66
CA TYR A 605 -0.63 -20.88 20.78
C TYR A 605 -0.66 -22.01 21.82
N LYS A 606 0.42 -22.76 21.93
CA LYS A 606 0.56 -23.81 22.96
C LYS A 606 0.50 -23.21 24.36
N GLU A 607 1.28 -22.16 24.65
CA GLU A 607 1.26 -21.48 25.96
C GLU A 607 -0.12 -20.88 26.27
N GLN A 608 -0.80 -20.26 25.29
CA GLN A 608 -2.14 -19.70 25.49
C GLN A 608 -3.19 -20.79 25.84
N THR A 609 -3.07 -21.97 25.23
CA THR A 609 -3.94 -23.11 25.51
C THR A 609 -3.67 -23.66 26.92
N GLU A 610 -2.40 -23.75 27.32
CA GLU A 610 -2.02 -24.21 28.68
C GLU A 610 -2.45 -23.22 29.78
N GLU A 611 -2.35 -21.89 29.52
CA GLU A 611 -2.86 -20.84 30.41
C GLU A 611 -4.39 -20.96 30.57
N ALA A 612 -5.13 -21.10 29.48
CA ALA A 612 -6.59 -21.24 29.52
C ALA A 612 -7.04 -22.49 30.26
N LEU A 613 -6.28 -23.59 30.20
CA LEU A 613 -6.56 -24.83 30.94
C LEU A 613 -6.21 -24.75 32.45
N ARG A 614 -5.34 -23.81 32.86
CA ARG A 614 -5.01 -23.58 34.28
C ARG A 614 -6.00 -22.64 34.97
N ASP A 615 -6.61 -21.72 34.20
CA ASP A 615 -7.53 -20.70 34.71
C ASP A 615 -9.02 -21.14 34.68
N GLY A 616 -9.36 -22.30 34.06
CA GLY A 616 -10.68 -22.94 34.02
C GLY A 616 -10.73 -24.18 34.86
#